data_c6928f1c2c0b40d22ca222c2a5bf8799
#
_entry.id   c6928f1c2c0b40d22ca222c2a5bf8799
#
_cell.length_a   1.000
_cell.length_b   1.000
_cell.length_c   1.000
_cell.angle_alpha   90.00
_cell.angle_beta   90.00
_cell.angle_gamma   90.00
#
_symmetry.space_group_name_H-M   'P 1'
#
loop_
_entity.id
_entity.type
_entity.pdbx_description
1 polymer ?
#
loop_
_entity_poly.entity_id
_entity_poly.type
_entity_poly.pdbx_seq_one_letter_code
_entity_poly.pdbx_strand_id
1 'polypeptide(L)'
;EEIREKEHLAGDFSFVLETDGYTSFSGSWYGPVVRGFDTSDYRFGHATHGHHPDRGPSPTLIAFGPSIKEGAVLKNCRLVDEAPTFAAALGFTMEGTDGRVLHEILK
;
A
#
# COMPACT_ATOMS: atom_id res chain seq x y z
N GLU A 1 -12.10 6.87 -16.95
CA GLU A 1 -10.91 7.68 -17.34
C GLU A 1 -10.27 8.29 -16.09
N GLU A 2 -11.04 8.98 -15.26
CA GLU A 2 -10.56 9.65 -14.05
C GLU A 2 -9.80 8.71 -13.08
N ILE A 3 -10.30 7.49 -12.83
CA ILE A 3 -9.65 6.51 -11.96
C ILE A 3 -8.30 6.05 -12.54
N ARG A 4 -8.21 5.93 -13.85
CA ARG A 4 -6.95 5.54 -14.50
C ARG A 4 -5.90 6.64 -14.42
N GLU A 5 -6.31 7.88 -14.60
CA GLU A 5 -5.41 9.03 -14.63
C GLU A 5 -4.97 9.48 -13.24
N LYS A 6 -5.91 9.52 -12.28
CA LYS A 6 -5.62 10.01 -10.92
C LYS A 6 -5.13 8.93 -9.96
N GLU A 7 -5.74 7.74 -10.07
CA GLU A 7 -5.48 6.64 -9.12
C GLU A 7 -4.53 5.60 -9.71
N HIS A 8 -4.11 5.76 -10.96
CA HIS A 8 -3.22 4.83 -11.68
C HIS A 8 -3.72 3.38 -11.68
N LEU A 9 -5.04 3.19 -11.57
CA LEU A 9 -5.66 1.88 -11.62
C LEU A 9 -5.92 1.47 -13.07
N ALA A 10 -5.42 0.30 -13.46
CA ALA A 10 -5.63 -0.29 -14.76
C ALA A 10 -6.38 -1.62 -14.64
N GLY A 11 -7.25 -1.91 -15.62
CA GLY A 11 -8.00 -3.15 -15.66
C GLY A 11 -9.28 -3.00 -16.48
N ASP A 12 -9.97 -4.13 -16.66
CA ASP A 12 -11.27 -4.21 -17.36
C ASP A 12 -12.38 -4.15 -16.31
N PHE A 13 -12.67 -2.95 -15.84
CA PHE A 13 -13.73 -2.68 -14.86
C PHE A 13 -14.52 -1.43 -15.23
N SER A 14 -15.79 -1.40 -14.87
CA SER A 14 -16.68 -0.25 -15.12
C SER A 14 -16.68 0.76 -13.96
N PHE A 15 -16.45 0.30 -12.74
CA PHE A 15 -16.38 1.13 -11.54
C PHE A 15 -15.58 0.43 -10.44
N VAL A 16 -15.16 1.21 -9.45
CA VAL A 16 -14.48 0.74 -8.25
C VAL A 16 -15.27 1.22 -7.04
N LEU A 17 -15.43 0.35 -6.06
CA LEU A 17 -16.07 0.65 -4.78
C LEU A 17 -15.04 0.53 -3.67
N GLU A 18 -15.06 1.49 -2.77
CA GLU A 18 -14.30 1.47 -1.53
C GLU A 18 -15.27 1.45 -0.34
N THR A 19 -14.93 0.71 0.69
CA THR A 19 -15.73 0.66 1.92
C THR A 19 -15.38 1.82 2.85
N ASP A 20 -16.14 1.95 3.92
CA ASP A 20 -15.94 2.92 5.00
C ASP A 20 -14.78 2.58 5.95
N GLY A 21 -14.07 1.49 5.70
CA GLY A 21 -12.98 0.98 6.56
C GLY A 21 -13.44 0.06 7.70
N TYR A 22 -14.74 -0.02 7.96
CA TYR A 22 -15.31 -0.91 8.99
C TYR A 22 -16.07 -2.09 8.38
N THR A 23 -16.32 -2.03 7.10
CA THR A 23 -17.03 -3.04 6.33
C THR A 23 -16.08 -3.64 5.30
N SER A 24 -16.18 -4.91 5.03
CA SER A 24 -15.44 -5.55 3.93
C SER A 24 -16.37 -6.21 2.94
N PHE A 25 -15.99 -6.18 1.67
CA PHE A 25 -16.71 -6.93 0.64
C PHE A 25 -16.44 -8.42 0.77
N SER A 26 -17.47 -9.21 0.50
CA SER A 26 -17.40 -10.67 0.46
C SER A 26 -17.70 -11.16 -0.95
N GLY A 27 -17.04 -12.21 -1.38
CA GLY A 27 -17.34 -12.92 -2.62
C GLY A 27 -18.58 -13.82 -2.53
N SER A 28 -19.27 -13.86 -1.40
CA SER A 28 -20.48 -14.65 -1.24
C SER A 28 -21.64 -14.04 -2.04
N TRP A 29 -22.27 -14.86 -2.85
CA TRP A 29 -23.45 -14.48 -3.64
C TRP A 29 -24.78 -14.90 -2.99
N TYR A 30 -24.74 -15.52 -1.81
CA TYR A 30 -25.91 -16.00 -1.05
C TYR A 30 -25.88 -15.48 0.37
N GLY A 31 -27.05 -15.43 0.99
CA GLY A 31 -27.24 -14.96 2.35
C GLY A 31 -27.68 -13.50 2.42
N PRO A 32 -27.73 -12.91 3.59
CA PRO A 32 -28.08 -11.50 3.73
C PRO A 32 -27.01 -10.60 3.10
N VAL A 33 -27.45 -9.49 2.49
CA VAL A 33 -26.56 -8.51 1.83
C VAL A 33 -25.56 -7.93 2.81
N VAL A 34 -25.97 -7.70 4.04
CA VAL A 34 -25.13 -7.24 5.14
C VAL A 34 -25.23 -8.22 6.29
N ARG A 35 -24.10 -8.63 6.83
CA ARG A 35 -24.03 -9.47 8.02
C ARG A 35 -22.87 -9.05 8.93
N GLY A 36 -23.13 -9.11 10.23
CA GLY A 36 -22.03 -9.06 11.21
C GLY A 36 -21.34 -10.43 11.33
N PHE A 37 -20.09 -10.42 11.74
CA PHE A 37 -19.35 -11.63 12.11
C PHE A 37 -18.53 -11.38 13.37
N ASP A 38 -18.22 -12.44 14.07
CA ASP A 38 -17.42 -12.38 15.29
C ASP A 38 -15.95 -12.18 14.92
N THR A 39 -15.43 -11.00 15.22
CA THR A 39 -14.04 -10.64 14.97
C THR A 39 -13.06 -11.23 15.99
N SER A 40 -13.53 -11.91 17.03
CA SER A 40 -12.67 -12.66 17.95
C SER A 40 -12.19 -13.99 17.36
N ASP A 41 -12.85 -14.48 16.31
CA ASP A 41 -12.43 -15.68 15.61
C ASP A 41 -11.20 -15.39 14.75
N TYR A 42 -10.10 -16.04 15.03
CA TYR A 42 -8.82 -15.87 14.32
C TYR A 42 -8.87 -16.19 12.82
N ARG A 43 -9.88 -16.91 12.36
CA ARG A 43 -10.11 -17.22 10.93
C ARG A 43 -10.56 -16.00 10.15
N PHE A 44 -11.07 -14.98 10.82
CA PHE A 44 -11.44 -13.72 10.21
C PHE A 44 -10.33 -12.70 10.46
N GLY A 45 -9.80 -12.12 9.40
CA GLY A 45 -8.78 -11.09 9.53
C GLY A 45 -9.33 -9.84 10.24
N HIS A 46 -8.55 -9.30 11.17
CA HIS A 46 -8.87 -8.05 11.86
C HIS A 46 -8.41 -6.82 11.09
N ALA A 47 -7.66 -7.03 10.01
CA ALA A 47 -7.12 -5.97 9.17
C ALA A 47 -7.09 -6.44 7.71
N THR A 48 -7.17 -5.50 6.80
CA THR A 48 -7.04 -5.73 5.37
C THR A 48 -6.24 -4.60 4.74
N HIS A 49 -5.91 -4.75 3.47
CA HIS A 49 -5.23 -3.76 2.65
C HIS A 49 -6.17 -3.23 1.55
N GLY A 50 -5.70 -2.27 0.77
CA GLY A 50 -6.41 -1.78 -0.42
C GLY A 50 -7.28 -0.57 -0.15
N HIS A 51 -6.98 0.21 0.89
CA HIS A 51 -7.60 1.51 1.12
C HIS A 51 -7.01 2.58 0.21
N HIS A 52 -7.81 3.56 -0.14
CA HIS A 52 -7.32 4.77 -0.78
C HIS A 52 -6.26 5.43 0.13
N PRO A 53 -5.12 5.90 -0.42
CA PRO A 53 -4.01 6.44 0.37
C PRO A 53 -4.39 7.54 1.36
N ASP A 54 -5.40 8.36 0.99
CA ASP A 54 -5.86 9.49 1.80
C ASP A 54 -6.94 9.10 2.83
N ARG A 55 -7.38 7.84 2.85
CA ARG A 55 -8.51 7.37 3.68
C ARG A 55 -8.16 6.23 4.62
N GLY A 56 -6.97 5.67 4.49
CA GLY A 56 -6.51 4.57 5.32
C GLY A 56 -5.28 4.93 6.16
N PRO A 57 -4.89 4.06 7.08
CA PRO A 57 -3.64 4.21 7.79
C PRO A 57 -2.47 4.05 6.80
N SER A 58 -1.49 4.94 6.90
CA SER A 58 -0.25 4.80 6.14
C SER A 58 0.57 3.62 6.69
N PRO A 59 1.02 2.69 5.84
CA PRO A 59 1.92 1.64 6.27
C PRO A 59 3.27 2.21 6.72
N THR A 60 3.95 1.50 7.60
CA THR A 60 5.25 1.90 8.11
C THR A 60 6.35 1.26 7.31
N LEU A 61 7.30 2.06 6.80
CA LEU A 61 8.56 1.58 6.24
C LEU A 61 9.62 1.50 7.36
N ILE A 62 10.19 0.31 7.54
CA ILE A 62 11.32 0.08 8.44
C ILE A 62 12.44 -0.54 7.60
N ALA A 63 13.58 0.12 7.56
CA ALA A 63 14.75 -0.36 6.81
C ALA A 63 15.98 -0.40 7.72
N PHE A 64 16.79 -1.45 7.59
CA PHE A 64 18.06 -1.60 8.28
C PHE A 64 19.05 -2.38 7.42
N GLY A 65 20.31 -2.17 7.63
CA GLY A 65 21.37 -2.89 6.91
C GLY A 65 22.62 -2.03 6.66
N PRO A 66 23.62 -2.60 6.01
CA PRO A 66 24.91 -1.93 5.79
C PRO A 66 24.82 -0.61 5.01
N SER A 67 23.90 -0.56 4.05
CA SER A 67 23.68 0.61 3.18
C SER A 67 22.69 1.63 3.77
N ILE A 68 22.09 1.34 4.94
CA ILE A 68 21.09 2.20 5.56
C ILE A 68 21.74 3.04 6.66
N LYS A 69 21.41 4.33 6.71
CA LYS A 69 21.84 5.24 7.78
C LYS A 69 21.13 4.89 9.08
N GLU A 70 21.88 4.74 10.13
CA GLU A 70 21.34 4.55 11.47
C GLU A 70 20.62 5.81 11.96
N GLY A 71 19.44 5.63 12.56
CA GLY A 71 18.65 6.72 13.14
C GLY A 71 18.01 7.67 12.12
N ALA A 72 18.06 7.36 10.82
CA ALA A 72 17.37 8.15 9.81
C ALA A 72 15.85 8.02 9.97
N VAL A 73 15.15 9.14 9.87
CA VAL A 73 13.69 9.21 9.95
C VAL A 73 13.15 9.92 8.72
N LEU A 74 12.25 9.26 8.01
CA LEU A 74 11.46 9.86 6.94
C LEU A 74 10.07 10.23 7.46
N LYS A 75 9.61 11.43 7.14
CA LYS A 75 8.22 11.81 7.45
C LYS A 75 7.23 11.06 6.59
N ASN A 76 7.50 11.02 5.29
CA ASN A 76 6.66 10.35 4.31
C ASN A 76 7.53 9.81 3.17
N CYS A 77 7.17 8.66 2.65
CA CYS A 77 7.64 8.13 1.39
C CYS A 77 6.46 7.44 0.68
N ARG A 78 6.55 7.27 -0.61
CA ARG A 78 5.56 6.53 -1.37
C ARG A 78 6.06 5.09 -1.56
N LEU A 79 5.15 4.14 -1.67
CA LEU A 79 5.50 2.73 -1.92
C LEU A 79 6.36 2.59 -3.19
N VAL A 80 6.09 3.39 -4.22
CA VAL A 80 6.85 3.40 -5.48
C VAL A 80 8.31 3.87 -5.30
N ASP A 81 8.66 4.51 -4.18
CA ASP A 81 10.02 4.95 -3.87
C ASP A 81 10.90 3.78 -3.36
N GLU A 82 10.31 2.67 -2.95
CA GLU A 82 11.04 1.54 -2.36
C GLU A 82 11.93 0.85 -3.40
N ALA A 83 11.38 0.52 -4.56
CA ALA A 83 12.11 -0.23 -5.59
C ALA A 83 13.38 0.51 -6.07
N PRO A 84 13.35 1.79 -6.49
CA PRO A 84 14.57 2.51 -6.86
C PRO A 84 15.53 2.72 -5.68
N THR A 85 15.01 2.82 -4.45
CA THR A 85 15.85 2.94 -3.25
C THR A 85 16.59 1.64 -2.96
N PHE A 86 15.92 0.49 -3.06
CA PHE A 86 16.59 -0.81 -2.88
C PHE A 86 17.60 -1.10 -3.99
N ALA A 87 17.27 -0.73 -5.22
CA ALA A 87 18.23 -0.83 -6.32
C ALA A 87 19.50 0.01 -6.03
N ALA A 88 19.33 1.25 -5.61
CA ALA A 88 20.46 2.13 -5.25
C ALA A 88 21.28 1.57 -4.07
N ALA A 89 20.63 1.01 -3.05
CA ALA A 89 21.30 0.35 -1.92
C ALA A 89 22.15 -0.84 -2.35
N LEU A 90 21.79 -1.48 -3.46
CA LEU A 90 22.53 -2.60 -4.08
C LEU A 90 23.52 -2.16 -5.16
N GLY A 91 23.65 -0.86 -5.41
CA GLY A 91 24.56 -0.31 -6.42
C GLY A 91 24.00 -0.34 -7.85
N PHE A 92 22.69 -0.48 -8.01
CA PHE A 92 22.03 -0.45 -9.32
C PHE A 92 21.25 0.86 -9.52
N THR A 93 21.07 1.23 -10.77
CA THR A 93 20.16 2.31 -11.17
C THR A 93 18.90 1.69 -11.81
N MET A 94 17.73 2.12 -11.37
CA MET A 94 16.45 1.81 -12.03
C MET A 94 15.99 3.03 -12.82
N GLU A 95 15.80 2.84 -14.12
CA GLU A 95 15.23 3.86 -14.99
C GLU A 95 13.74 3.60 -15.22
N GLY A 96 12.99 4.66 -15.58
CA GLY A 96 11.55 4.55 -15.88
C GLY A 96 10.66 4.25 -14.68
N THR A 97 11.08 4.61 -13.48
CA THR A 97 10.27 4.46 -12.26
C THR A 97 9.52 5.75 -11.94
N ASP A 98 8.30 5.61 -11.42
CA ASP A 98 7.51 6.75 -10.89
C ASP A 98 8.00 7.21 -9.51
N GLY A 99 8.83 6.41 -8.86
CA GLY A 99 9.43 6.67 -7.56
C GLY A 99 10.80 7.33 -7.65
N ARG A 100 11.23 7.92 -6.54
CA ARG A 100 12.58 8.46 -6.37
C ARG A 100 13.41 7.61 -5.41
N VAL A 101 14.72 7.70 -5.53
CA VAL A 101 15.62 7.14 -4.53
C VAL A 101 15.54 7.97 -3.24
N LEU A 102 15.35 7.30 -2.12
CA LEU A 102 15.31 7.90 -0.77
C LEU A 102 16.75 8.06 -0.24
N HIS A 103 17.52 8.97 -0.83
CA HIS A 103 18.93 9.22 -0.46
C HIS A 103 19.10 9.62 1.02
N GLU A 104 18.03 10.10 1.64
CA GLU A 104 18.00 10.51 3.05
C GLU A 104 18.30 9.34 4.00
N ILE A 105 17.97 8.11 3.61
CA ILE A 105 18.19 6.90 4.42
C ILE A 105 19.38 6.07 3.95
N LEU A 106 19.99 6.39 2.80
CA LEU A 106 21.15 5.66 2.27
C LEU A 106 22.47 6.30 2.77
N LYS A 107 23.47 5.44 3.04
CA LYS A 107 24.85 5.86 3.39
C LYS A 107 25.59 6.38 2.18
#